data_83ca91cc8302105ed6340ec5ecf0c2cc
#
_entry.id   83ca91cc8302105ed6340ec5ecf0c2cc
#
_cell.length_a   1.000
_cell.length_b   1.000
_cell.length_c   1.000
_cell.angle_alpha   90.00
_cell.angle_beta   90.00
_cell.angle_gamma   90.00
#
_symmetry.space_group_name_H-M   'P 1'
#
loop_
_entity.id
_entity.type
_entity.pdbx_description
1 polymer ?
#
loop_
_entity_poly.entity_id
_entity_poly.type
_entity_poly.pdbx_seq_one_letter_code
_entity_poly.pdbx_strand_id
1 'polypeptide(L)'
;MNSALLQYYEAIEQASEQMLEAARCGDWDRVVKLDGACALLISQLKNAAAGAELGREERQLKGRIMKRILVNDAEIRTLAEPWLEDLDRLMAGRPATLH
;
A
#
# COMPACT_ATOMS: atom_id res chain seq x y z
N MET A 1 3.07 27.03 -7.31
CA MET A 1 3.45 25.64 -7.38
C MET A 1 2.27 24.75 -7.07
N ASN A 2 1.98 23.83 -7.93
CA ASN A 2 0.83 22.97 -7.71
C ASN A 2 1.19 21.80 -6.81
N SER A 3 0.64 21.81 -5.61
CA SER A 3 0.90 20.77 -4.64
C SER A 3 -0.24 19.75 -4.55
N ALA A 4 -1.28 19.89 -5.37
CA ALA A 4 -2.43 19.00 -5.27
C ALA A 4 -2.06 17.54 -5.51
N LEU A 5 -1.28 17.27 -6.57
CA LEU A 5 -0.83 15.91 -6.84
C LEU A 5 0.10 15.40 -5.75
N LEU A 6 0.99 16.26 -5.28
CA LEU A 6 1.92 15.88 -4.21
C LEU A 6 1.19 15.56 -2.92
N GLN A 7 0.09 16.26 -2.64
CA GLN A 7 -0.72 15.96 -1.47
C GLN A 7 -1.29 14.54 -1.53
N TYR A 8 -1.72 14.10 -2.71
CA TYR A 8 -2.17 12.73 -2.89
C TYR A 8 -1.03 11.73 -2.66
N TYR A 9 0.14 11.99 -3.23
CA TYR A 9 1.30 11.13 -3.02
C TYR A 9 1.68 11.06 -1.55
N GLU A 10 1.70 12.19 -0.88
CA GLU A 10 2.02 12.25 0.55
C GLU A 10 0.99 11.51 1.39
N ALA A 11 -0.29 11.63 1.04
CA ALA A 11 -1.35 10.93 1.75
C ALA A 11 -1.22 9.41 1.57
N ILE A 12 -0.87 8.97 0.36
CA ILE A 12 -0.65 7.54 0.09
C ILE A 12 0.57 7.04 0.85
N GLU A 13 1.63 7.83 0.88
CA GLU A 13 2.83 7.48 1.64
C GLU A 13 2.52 7.33 3.12
N GLN A 14 1.78 8.28 3.68
CA GLN A 14 1.38 8.23 5.08
C GLN A 14 0.53 7.01 5.37
N ALA A 15 -0.42 6.71 4.49
CA ALA A 15 -1.27 5.54 4.65
C ALA A 15 -0.42 4.25 4.59
N SER A 16 0.58 4.20 3.71
CA SER A 16 1.45 3.04 3.62
C SER A 16 2.29 2.86 4.88
N GLU A 17 2.73 3.96 5.49
CA GLU A 17 3.49 3.90 6.74
C GLU A 17 2.62 3.43 7.90
N GLN A 18 1.38 3.90 7.96
CA GLN A 18 0.43 3.45 8.98
C GLN A 18 0.09 1.97 8.78
N MET A 19 -0.02 1.56 7.53
CA MET A 19 -0.27 0.17 7.18
C MET A 19 0.87 -0.72 7.65
N LEU A 20 2.11 -0.28 7.43
CA LEU A 20 3.29 -1.00 7.89
C LEU A 20 3.31 -1.11 9.41
N GLU A 21 2.98 -0.02 10.10
CA GLU A 21 2.91 -0.02 11.56
C GLU A 21 1.87 -1.02 12.05
N ALA A 22 0.69 -1.03 11.43
CA ALA A 22 -0.36 -1.97 11.77
C ALA A 22 0.10 -3.41 11.53
N ALA A 23 0.79 -3.66 10.42
CA ALA A 23 1.31 -4.98 10.10
C ALA A 23 2.34 -5.44 11.13
N ARG A 24 3.20 -4.53 11.59
CA ARG A 24 4.18 -4.85 12.63
C ARG A 24 3.51 -5.22 13.94
N CYS A 25 2.36 -4.65 14.21
CA CYS A 25 1.58 -4.96 15.41
C CYS A 25 0.67 -6.17 15.25
N GLY A 26 0.61 -6.73 14.05
CA GLY A 26 -0.28 -7.84 13.76
C GLY A 26 -1.74 -7.45 13.62
N ASP A 27 -2.02 -6.16 13.46
CA ASP A 27 -3.38 -5.65 13.30
C ASP A 27 -3.78 -5.69 11.83
N TRP A 28 -4.08 -6.88 11.35
CA TRP A 28 -4.37 -7.11 9.94
C TRP A 28 -5.69 -6.51 9.49
N ASP A 29 -6.65 -6.38 10.40
CA ASP A 29 -7.91 -5.68 10.09
C ASP A 29 -7.63 -4.24 9.71
N ARG A 30 -6.72 -3.60 10.43
CA ARG A 30 -6.34 -2.23 10.13
C ARG A 30 -5.58 -2.15 8.82
N VAL A 31 -4.72 -3.14 8.55
CA VAL A 31 -3.99 -3.20 7.27
C VAL A 31 -4.98 -3.22 6.11
N VAL A 32 -6.02 -4.05 6.20
CA VAL A 32 -7.04 -4.16 5.15
C VAL A 32 -7.78 -2.83 4.96
N LYS A 33 -8.14 -2.18 6.06
CA LYS A 33 -8.83 -0.88 5.98
C LYS A 33 -7.95 0.18 5.33
N LEU A 34 -6.68 0.22 5.71
CA LEU A 34 -5.74 1.17 5.14
C LEU A 34 -5.45 0.87 3.67
N ASP A 35 -5.41 -0.40 3.31
CA ASP A 35 -5.26 -0.80 1.91
C ASP A 35 -6.41 -0.26 1.07
N GLY A 36 -7.63 -0.36 1.56
CA GLY A 36 -8.79 0.22 0.90
C GLY A 36 -8.70 1.73 0.77
N ALA A 37 -8.23 2.40 1.81
CA ALA A 37 -8.03 3.85 1.78
C ALA A 37 -6.97 4.24 0.75
N CYS A 38 -5.87 3.47 0.67
CA CYS A 38 -4.84 3.68 -0.34
C CYS A 38 -5.41 3.53 -1.75
N ALA A 39 -6.21 2.50 -1.99
CA ALA A 39 -6.81 2.26 -3.29
C ALA A 39 -7.68 3.45 -3.72
N LEU A 40 -8.44 4.01 -2.78
CA LEU A 40 -9.26 5.19 -3.05
C LEU A 40 -8.41 6.39 -3.38
N LEU A 41 -7.34 6.62 -2.62
CA LEU A 41 -6.41 7.72 -2.88
C LEU A 41 -5.75 7.58 -4.24
N ILE A 42 -5.36 6.37 -4.62
CA ILE A 42 -4.75 6.11 -5.92
C ILE A 42 -5.74 6.42 -7.04
N SER A 43 -6.99 6.04 -6.87
CA SER A 43 -8.04 6.33 -7.83
C SER A 43 -8.23 7.84 -8.00
N GLN A 44 -8.29 8.56 -6.88
CA GLN A 44 -8.41 10.01 -6.90
C GLN A 44 -7.19 10.67 -7.54
N LEU A 45 -6.00 10.14 -7.25
CA LEU A 45 -4.77 10.62 -7.85
C LEU A 45 -4.79 10.47 -9.36
N LYS A 46 -5.21 9.31 -9.86
CA LYS A 46 -5.29 9.08 -11.30
C LYS A 46 -6.19 10.08 -11.99
N ASN A 47 -7.32 10.38 -11.38
CA ASN A 47 -8.25 11.38 -11.93
C ASN A 47 -7.64 12.77 -11.89
N ALA A 48 -6.99 13.12 -10.79
CA ALA A 48 -6.36 14.44 -10.66
C ALA A 48 -5.16 14.61 -11.58
N ALA A 49 -4.47 13.52 -11.87
CA ALA A 49 -3.27 13.55 -12.71
C ALA A 49 -3.60 13.66 -14.18
N ALA A 50 -4.84 13.39 -14.57
CA ALA A 50 -5.23 13.46 -15.98
C ALA A 50 -5.05 14.90 -16.50
N GLY A 51 -4.17 15.09 -17.45
CA GLY A 51 -3.90 16.40 -18.02
C GLY A 51 -3.00 17.30 -17.20
N ALA A 52 -2.52 16.85 -16.07
CA ALA A 52 -1.61 17.62 -15.24
C ALA A 52 -0.16 17.26 -15.53
N GLU A 53 0.71 18.26 -15.47
CA GLU A 53 2.14 18.05 -15.64
C GLU A 53 2.85 18.39 -14.34
N LEU A 54 3.81 17.56 -13.97
CA LEU A 54 4.66 17.81 -12.82
C LEU A 54 5.95 18.46 -13.24
N GLY A 55 6.40 19.43 -12.47
CA GLY A 55 7.70 20.03 -12.66
C GLY A 55 8.80 19.03 -12.31
N ARG A 56 10.04 19.43 -12.57
CA ARG A 56 11.19 18.57 -12.36
C ARG A 56 11.35 18.18 -10.90
N GLU A 57 11.24 19.14 -9.99
CA GLU A 57 11.37 18.89 -8.56
C GLU A 57 10.23 18.02 -8.06
N GLU A 58 9.03 18.27 -8.58
CA GLU A 58 7.87 17.50 -8.20
C GLU A 58 8.00 16.04 -8.64
N ARG A 59 8.58 15.81 -9.83
CA ARG A 59 8.82 14.44 -10.30
C ARG A 59 9.85 13.72 -9.45
N GLN A 60 10.87 14.44 -8.99
CA GLN A 60 11.87 13.86 -8.09
C GLN A 60 11.25 13.48 -6.75
N LEU A 61 10.42 14.35 -6.22
CA LEU A 61 9.74 14.08 -4.96
C LEU A 61 8.77 12.91 -5.11
N LYS A 62 8.03 12.88 -6.20
CA LYS A 62 7.16 11.76 -6.52
C LYS A 62 7.94 10.45 -6.55
N GLY A 63 9.10 10.45 -7.20
CA GLY A 63 9.97 9.27 -7.28
C GLY A 63 10.39 8.78 -5.91
N ARG A 64 10.75 9.70 -5.02
CA ARG A 64 11.14 9.38 -3.64
C ARG A 64 9.97 8.77 -2.86
N ILE A 65 8.81 9.39 -3.00
CA ILE A 65 7.61 8.91 -2.31
C ILE A 65 7.24 7.52 -2.82
N MET A 66 7.28 7.33 -4.13
CA MET A 66 6.95 6.02 -4.71
C MET A 66 7.90 4.94 -4.23
N LYS A 67 9.19 5.24 -4.12
CA LYS A 67 10.16 4.29 -3.58
C LYS A 67 9.83 3.93 -2.14
N ARG A 68 9.47 4.91 -1.33
CA ARG A 68 9.11 4.69 0.06
C ARG A 68 7.89 3.78 0.17
N ILE A 69 6.89 4.05 -0.67
CA ILE A 69 5.67 3.23 -0.69
C ILE A 69 6.02 1.79 -1.05
N LEU A 70 6.87 1.59 -2.06
CA LEU A 70 7.27 0.25 -2.47
C LEU A 70 8.04 -0.48 -1.39
N VAL A 71 8.93 0.22 -0.68
CA VAL A 71 9.67 -0.37 0.44
C VAL A 71 8.71 -0.79 1.55
N ASN A 72 7.78 0.08 1.90
CA ASN A 72 6.78 -0.22 2.93
C ASN A 72 5.92 -1.42 2.52
N ASP A 73 5.50 -1.44 1.27
CA ASP A 73 4.69 -2.55 0.74
C ASP A 73 5.46 -3.87 0.80
N ALA A 74 6.73 -3.85 0.43
CA ALA A 74 7.56 -5.05 0.48
C ALA A 74 7.70 -5.58 1.90
N GLU A 75 7.88 -4.69 2.87
CA GLU A 75 7.99 -5.10 4.27
C GLU A 75 6.66 -5.65 4.78
N ILE A 76 5.55 -5.02 4.41
CA ILE A 76 4.22 -5.50 4.79
C ILE A 76 4.01 -6.92 4.26
N ARG A 77 4.39 -7.19 3.01
CA ARG A 77 4.28 -8.52 2.41
C ARG A 77 5.11 -9.55 3.17
N THR A 78 6.33 -9.17 3.54
CA THR A 78 7.19 -10.05 4.31
C THR A 78 6.55 -10.39 5.65
N LEU A 79 5.95 -9.41 6.31
CA LEU A 79 5.26 -9.63 7.58
C LEU A 79 4.00 -10.48 7.40
N ALA A 80 3.34 -10.38 6.24
CA ALA A 80 2.13 -11.13 5.96
C ALA A 80 2.41 -12.59 5.57
N GLU A 81 3.62 -12.90 5.11
CA GLU A 81 3.95 -14.25 4.63
C GLU A 81 3.64 -15.37 5.62
N PRO A 82 4.05 -15.27 6.90
CA PRO A 82 3.73 -16.35 7.84
C PRO A 82 2.22 -16.55 8.01
N TRP A 83 1.47 -15.46 8.04
CA TRP A 83 0.02 -15.53 8.15
C TRP A 83 -0.58 -16.15 6.89
N LEU A 84 -0.08 -15.78 5.73
CA LEU A 84 -0.55 -16.34 4.46
C LEU A 84 -0.19 -17.83 4.36
N GLU A 85 0.97 -18.21 4.82
CA GLU A 85 1.38 -19.62 4.85
C GLU A 85 0.49 -20.44 5.77
N ASP A 86 0.15 -19.90 6.93
CA ASP A 86 -0.76 -20.55 7.86
C ASP A 86 -2.14 -20.73 7.24
N LEU A 87 -2.61 -19.71 6.55
CA LEU A 87 -3.90 -19.77 5.86
C LEU A 87 -3.87 -20.83 4.75
N ASP A 88 -2.81 -20.83 3.96
CA ASP A 88 -2.60 -21.82 2.92
C ASP A 88 -2.60 -23.24 3.48
N ARG A 89 -1.94 -23.43 4.60
CA ARG A 89 -1.84 -24.74 5.26
C ARG A 89 -3.22 -25.21 5.72
N LEU A 90 -4.00 -24.30 6.25
CA LEU A 90 -5.37 -24.60 6.67
C LEU A 90 -6.23 -24.99 5.47
N MET A 91 -6.09 -24.27 4.37
CA MET A 91 -6.86 -24.55 3.17
C MET A 91 -6.37 -25.80 2.45
N ALA A 92 -5.08 -26.03 2.45
CA ALA A 92 -4.48 -27.21 1.83
C ALA A 92 -4.88 -28.48 2.58
N GLY A 93 -5.06 -28.39 3.90
CA GLY A 93 -5.48 -29.53 4.69
C GLY A 93 -6.85 -30.02 4.30
N ARG A 94 -7.75 -29.12 3.87
CA ARG A 94 -9.10 -29.48 3.44
C ARG A 94 -9.11 -30.21 2.12
N PRO A 95 -8.44 -29.72 1.07
CA PRO A 95 -8.38 -30.44 -0.18
C PRO A 95 -7.80 -31.84 -0.03
N ALA A 96 -6.79 -31.98 0.82
CA ALA A 96 -6.18 -33.28 1.08
C ALA A 96 -7.20 -34.26 1.62
N THR A 97 -8.12 -33.80 2.43
CA THR A 97 -9.18 -34.66 2.97
C THR A 97 -10.28 -34.91 1.96
N LEU A 98 -10.41 -34.04 0.97
CA LEU A 98 -11.42 -34.17 -0.06
C LEU A 98 -10.99 -35.10 -1.18
N HIS A 99 -9.73 -35.36 -1.28
CA HIS A 99 -9.19 -36.32 -2.24
C HIS A 99 -9.47 -37.74 -1.81
#